data_61f7c04ebda6e17fbad3c34907144f81
#
_entry.id   61f7c04ebda6e17fbad3c34907144f81
#
_cell.length_a   1.000
_cell.length_b   1.000
_cell.length_c   1.000
_cell.angle_alpha   90.00
_cell.angle_beta   90.00
_cell.angle_gamma   90.00
#
_symmetry.space_group_name_H-M   'P 1'
#
loop_
_entity.id
_entity.type
_entity.pdbx_description
1 polymer ?
#
loop_
_entity_poly.entity_id
_entity_poly.type
_entity_poly.pdbx_seq_one_letter_code
_entity_poly.pdbx_strand_id
1 'polypeptide(L)'
;MYFDAIIIGAGFSGLYQLHQCRDQIGLKTLVIEEGKEVGGTWYWNKYPGSRCDTESHIYCYTFSKEIYQNWKWKERYPKQKEILSYLKYVEKKLSLKRDIIFNNRVNSAFYLDEKNLWRVKTNKNKTFYCKYLISAVGSLSTTNVPNIRGLKNFKGGWYHTGRWPNKKISFKNQKVAQIGTGSSGIQIAPVLAKSVKSLTVFQRTPNYSVPARNKKLTKTFIKNTIDKYNHIKNLLKKTPGGHGFHFSKKSIFEFTESKRLKILEKAWLNGGLSFRACFSDTTKKISANKIVSNLSLIHI
;
A
#
# COMPACT_ATOMS: atom_id res chain seq x y z
N MET A 1 5.72 27.00 -18.37
CA MET A 1 5.65 27.47 -16.98
C MET A 1 6.85 26.93 -16.20
N TYR A 2 7.41 27.75 -15.30
CA TYR A 2 8.61 27.40 -14.50
C TYR A 2 8.26 27.22 -13.03
N PHE A 3 8.84 26.18 -12.43
CA PHE A 3 8.76 25.83 -11.02
C PHE A 3 10.17 25.54 -10.49
N ASP A 4 10.38 25.66 -9.18
CA ASP A 4 11.62 25.18 -8.59
C ASP A 4 11.61 23.66 -8.53
N ALA A 5 10.49 23.07 -8.12
CA ALA A 5 10.31 21.61 -8.05
C ALA A 5 9.02 21.16 -8.74
N ILE A 6 9.10 20.03 -9.46
CA ILE A 6 7.94 19.30 -9.95
C ILE A 6 7.96 17.89 -9.37
N ILE A 7 6.81 17.48 -8.82
CA ILE A 7 6.61 16.17 -8.21
C ILE A 7 5.64 15.38 -9.09
N ILE A 8 5.98 14.13 -9.45
CA ILE A 8 5.10 13.27 -10.25
C ILE A 8 4.37 12.29 -9.35
N GLY A 9 3.04 12.47 -9.23
CA GLY A 9 2.15 11.64 -8.43
C GLY A 9 1.75 12.27 -7.09
N ALA A 10 0.44 12.15 -6.75
CA ALA A 10 -0.17 12.67 -5.52
C ALA A 10 -0.60 11.55 -4.53
N GLY A 11 0.22 10.51 -4.39
CA GLY A 11 0.11 9.51 -3.34
C GLY A 11 0.74 9.97 -2.03
N PHE A 12 0.97 9.03 -1.09
CA PHE A 12 1.65 9.33 0.18
C PHE A 12 2.96 10.12 -0.01
N SER A 13 3.85 9.64 -0.88
CA SER A 13 5.14 10.31 -1.09
C SER A 13 4.98 11.69 -1.67
N GLY A 14 4.12 11.85 -2.71
CA GLY A 14 3.95 13.14 -3.39
C GLY A 14 3.34 14.21 -2.50
N LEU A 15 2.34 13.88 -1.69
CA LEU A 15 1.76 14.83 -0.73
C LEU A 15 2.79 15.26 0.33
N TYR A 16 3.59 14.33 0.82
CA TYR A 16 4.67 14.65 1.76
C TYR A 16 5.73 15.55 1.13
N GLN A 17 6.19 15.22 -0.07
CA GLN A 17 7.19 15.99 -0.78
C GLN A 17 6.68 17.40 -1.12
N LEU A 18 5.40 17.54 -1.51
CA LEU A 18 4.82 18.87 -1.73
C LEU A 18 4.87 19.71 -0.46
N HIS A 19 4.48 19.13 0.68
CA HIS A 19 4.58 19.82 1.97
C HIS A 19 6.03 20.19 2.32
N GLN A 20 6.98 19.29 2.11
CA GLN A 20 8.39 19.58 2.39
C GLN A 20 8.93 20.68 1.48
N CYS A 21 8.76 20.56 0.16
CA CYS A 21 9.32 21.53 -0.79
C CYS A 21 8.67 22.91 -0.65
N ARG A 22 7.33 22.96 -0.55
CA ARG A 22 6.58 24.21 -0.50
C ARG A 22 6.62 24.88 0.87
N ASP A 23 6.26 24.12 1.93
CA ASP A 23 5.97 24.71 3.25
C ASP A 23 7.21 24.76 4.15
N GLN A 24 8.19 23.85 3.99
CA GLN A 24 9.38 23.80 4.81
C GLN A 24 10.59 24.47 4.15
N ILE A 25 10.73 24.33 2.82
CA ILE A 25 11.87 24.84 2.06
C ILE A 25 11.53 26.15 1.33
N GLY A 26 10.26 26.42 1.07
CA GLY A 26 9.81 27.65 0.38
C GLY A 26 9.93 27.60 -1.15
N LEU A 27 10.04 26.41 -1.75
CA LEU A 27 10.15 26.27 -3.20
C LEU A 27 8.79 26.41 -3.88
N LYS A 28 8.75 27.11 -5.02
CA LYS A 28 7.61 27.11 -5.93
C LYS A 28 7.44 25.70 -6.53
N THR A 29 6.49 24.95 -5.98
CA THR A 29 6.35 23.51 -6.26
C THR A 29 5.04 23.19 -6.95
N LEU A 30 5.05 22.25 -7.90
CA LEU A 30 3.89 21.72 -8.59
C LEU A 30 3.87 20.19 -8.48
N VAL A 31 2.70 19.62 -8.18
CA VAL A 31 2.45 18.18 -8.31
C VAL A 31 1.63 17.91 -9.57
N ILE A 32 2.04 16.90 -10.34
CA ILE A 32 1.31 16.43 -11.52
C ILE A 32 0.74 15.03 -11.23
N GLU A 33 -0.59 14.91 -11.22
CA GLU A 33 -1.30 13.67 -10.88
C GLU A 33 -2.17 13.19 -12.05
N GLU A 34 -2.05 11.89 -12.39
CA GLU A 34 -2.86 11.24 -13.43
C GLU A 34 -4.32 11.09 -13.01
N GLY A 35 -4.56 10.83 -11.73
CA GLY A 35 -5.91 10.66 -11.17
C GLY A 35 -6.70 11.97 -11.08
N LYS A 36 -7.99 11.83 -10.77
CA LYS A 36 -8.90 12.98 -10.53
C LYS A 36 -8.74 13.56 -9.13
N GLU A 37 -8.10 12.82 -8.23
CA GLU A 37 -7.96 13.12 -6.81
C GLU A 37 -6.63 12.58 -6.30
N VAL A 38 -6.24 13.03 -5.12
CA VAL A 38 -5.10 12.45 -4.39
C VAL A 38 -5.37 11.01 -3.98
N GLY A 39 -4.31 10.26 -3.68
CA GLY A 39 -4.46 8.93 -3.09
C GLY A 39 -3.52 7.86 -3.63
N GLY A 40 -2.95 8.04 -4.83
CA GLY A 40 -2.03 7.07 -5.42
C GLY A 40 -2.60 5.65 -5.42
N THR A 41 -1.91 4.70 -4.81
CA THR A 41 -2.38 3.30 -4.66
C THR A 41 -3.83 3.22 -4.16
N TRP A 42 -4.22 4.05 -3.21
CA TRP A 42 -5.55 4.02 -2.59
C TRP A 42 -6.63 4.71 -3.42
N TYR A 43 -6.25 5.49 -4.39
CA TYR A 43 -7.16 5.99 -5.43
C TYR A 43 -7.44 4.91 -6.49
N TRP A 44 -6.43 4.14 -6.91
CA TRP A 44 -6.54 3.18 -8.01
C TRP A 44 -7.04 1.79 -7.59
N ASN A 45 -6.60 1.27 -6.44
CA ASN A 45 -6.88 -0.11 -5.98
C ASN A 45 -8.22 -0.20 -5.23
N LYS A 46 -9.33 -0.13 -5.97
CA LYS A 46 -10.71 -0.12 -5.43
C LYS A 46 -11.38 -1.50 -5.47
N TYR A 47 -10.63 -2.57 -5.70
CA TYR A 47 -11.20 -3.91 -5.77
C TYR A 47 -11.86 -4.31 -4.44
N PRO A 48 -12.88 -5.20 -4.46
CA PRO A 48 -13.55 -5.65 -3.25
C PRO A 48 -12.57 -6.26 -2.25
N GLY A 49 -12.64 -5.84 -1.01
CA GLY A 49 -11.74 -6.32 0.04
C GLY A 49 -10.41 -5.58 0.17
N SER A 50 -10.11 -4.63 -0.73
CA SER A 50 -8.86 -3.87 -0.70
C SER A 50 -8.61 -3.20 0.65
N ARG A 51 -7.45 -3.47 1.24
CA ARG A 51 -7.01 -2.95 2.54
C ARG A 51 -5.49 -2.92 2.66
N CYS A 52 -4.99 -2.16 3.63
CA CYS A 52 -3.58 -2.21 3.99
C CYS A 52 -3.28 -3.49 4.78
N ASP A 53 -2.08 -4.03 4.59
CA ASP A 53 -1.52 -5.13 5.36
C ASP A 53 -0.55 -4.64 6.47
N THR A 54 -0.38 -3.33 6.57
CA THR A 54 0.34 -2.65 7.64
C THR A 54 -0.66 -2.02 8.62
N GLU A 55 -0.34 -2.04 9.90
CA GLU A 55 -1.22 -1.52 10.95
C GLU A 55 -1.46 -0.01 10.78
N SER A 56 -2.70 0.42 10.97
CA SER A 56 -3.15 1.78 10.69
C SER A 56 -2.37 2.87 11.43
N HIS A 57 -2.02 2.64 12.70
CA HIS A 57 -1.31 3.60 13.52
C HIS A 57 0.16 3.84 13.12
N ILE A 58 0.70 2.99 12.24
CA ILE A 58 2.02 3.16 11.63
C ILE A 58 1.94 3.45 10.14
N TYR A 59 0.84 3.13 9.47
CA TYR A 59 0.60 3.46 8.06
C TYR A 59 -0.03 4.85 7.92
N CYS A 60 0.63 5.83 8.47
CA CYS A 60 0.21 7.23 8.45
C CYS A 60 1.41 8.16 8.57
N TYR A 61 1.19 9.45 8.33
CA TYR A 61 2.26 10.43 8.51
C TYR A 61 2.55 10.66 10.00
N THR A 62 3.84 10.66 10.32
CA THR A 62 4.35 10.95 11.65
C THR A 62 5.19 12.23 11.69
N PHE A 63 5.17 13.04 10.64
CA PHE A 63 5.87 14.33 10.62
C PHE A 63 5.11 15.42 11.40
N SER A 64 3.80 15.33 11.49
CA SER A 64 2.93 16.26 12.21
C SER A 64 2.18 15.55 13.33
N LYS A 65 2.42 15.98 14.57
CA LYS A 65 1.70 15.47 15.76
C LYS A 65 0.20 15.77 15.65
N GLU A 66 -0.16 16.94 15.15
CA GLU A 66 -1.54 17.37 14.97
C GLU A 66 -2.30 16.46 14.00
N ILE A 67 -1.74 16.18 12.82
CA ILE A 67 -2.34 15.28 11.83
C ILE A 67 -2.49 13.88 12.42
N TYR A 68 -1.47 13.38 13.10
CA TYR A 68 -1.48 12.06 13.73
C TYR A 68 -2.54 11.93 14.81
N GLN A 69 -2.68 12.92 15.68
CA GLN A 69 -3.59 12.89 16.81
C GLN A 69 -5.05 13.13 16.43
N ASN A 70 -5.32 13.88 15.38
CA ASN A 70 -6.68 14.25 14.96
C ASN A 70 -7.35 13.18 14.09
N TRP A 71 -6.58 12.31 13.43
CA TRP A 71 -7.15 11.20 12.67
C TRP A 71 -7.38 9.98 13.55
N LYS A 72 -8.61 9.45 13.56
CA LYS A 72 -9.00 8.28 14.35
C LYS A 72 -9.25 7.09 13.44
N TRP A 73 -8.30 6.18 13.40
CA TRP A 73 -8.42 4.93 12.67
C TRP A 73 -9.47 4.02 13.30
N LYS A 74 -10.22 3.27 12.47
CA LYS A 74 -11.31 2.40 12.91
C LYS A 74 -10.88 0.95 13.12
N GLU A 75 -9.96 0.48 12.29
CA GLU A 75 -9.51 -0.91 12.26
C GLU A 75 -7.98 -1.01 12.33
N ARG A 76 -7.48 -2.15 12.83
CA ARG A 76 -6.04 -2.44 12.87
C ARG A 76 -5.43 -2.36 11.47
N TYR A 77 -6.08 -2.98 10.48
CA TYR A 77 -5.70 -2.92 9.06
C TYR A 77 -6.80 -2.17 8.29
N PRO A 78 -6.59 -0.91 7.96
CA PRO A 78 -7.63 -0.05 7.43
C PRO A 78 -7.99 -0.42 5.99
N LYS A 79 -9.27 -0.26 5.64
CA LYS A 79 -9.77 -0.45 4.29
C LYS A 79 -9.32 0.67 3.37
N GLN A 80 -9.27 0.38 2.07
CA GLN A 80 -8.94 1.34 1.02
C GLN A 80 -9.66 2.69 1.19
N LYS A 81 -10.98 2.67 1.41
CA LYS A 81 -11.77 3.90 1.55
C LYS A 81 -11.33 4.77 2.74
N GLU A 82 -10.96 4.14 3.84
CA GLU A 82 -10.51 4.87 5.03
C GLU A 82 -9.15 5.52 4.80
N ILE A 83 -8.23 4.82 4.14
CA ILE A 83 -6.92 5.37 3.81
C ILE A 83 -7.02 6.51 2.79
N LEU A 84 -7.89 6.36 1.79
CA LEU A 84 -8.16 7.44 0.84
C LEU A 84 -8.74 8.67 1.55
N SER A 85 -9.67 8.46 2.49
CA SER A 85 -10.23 9.55 3.30
C SER A 85 -9.17 10.23 4.17
N TYR A 86 -8.22 9.46 4.71
CA TYR A 86 -7.07 10.00 5.44
C TYR A 86 -6.20 10.90 4.55
N LEU A 87 -5.86 10.46 3.33
CA LEU A 87 -5.05 11.26 2.42
C LEU A 87 -5.77 12.55 1.99
N LYS A 88 -7.09 12.50 1.77
CA LYS A 88 -7.92 13.70 1.52
C LYS A 88 -7.97 14.63 2.73
N TYR A 89 -8.03 14.07 3.93
CA TYR A 89 -7.93 14.86 5.17
C TYR A 89 -6.60 15.61 5.24
N VAL A 90 -5.48 14.93 4.95
CA VAL A 90 -4.15 15.54 4.96
C VAL A 90 -4.02 16.62 3.86
N GLU A 91 -4.49 16.32 2.65
CA GLU A 91 -4.52 17.27 1.53
C GLU A 91 -5.26 18.56 1.92
N LYS A 92 -6.44 18.43 2.54
CA LYS A 92 -7.24 19.57 3.00
C LYS A 92 -6.55 20.30 4.16
N LYS A 93 -6.05 19.57 5.15
CA LYS A 93 -5.43 20.15 6.36
C LYS A 93 -4.20 21.00 6.04
N LEU A 94 -3.42 20.59 5.05
CA LEU A 94 -2.22 21.29 4.59
C LEU A 94 -2.47 22.17 3.35
N SER A 95 -3.72 22.32 2.91
CA SER A 95 -4.10 23.13 1.73
C SER A 95 -3.27 22.77 0.48
N LEU A 96 -3.02 21.45 0.24
CA LEU A 96 -2.10 21.00 -0.82
C LEU A 96 -2.73 21.08 -2.21
N LYS A 97 -4.06 21.01 -2.32
CA LYS A 97 -4.80 20.92 -3.58
C LYS A 97 -4.49 22.01 -4.58
N ARG A 98 -4.22 23.23 -4.11
CA ARG A 98 -3.95 24.40 -4.94
C ARG A 98 -2.69 24.26 -5.83
N ASP A 99 -1.74 23.42 -5.39
CA ASP A 99 -0.48 23.18 -6.09
C ASP A 99 -0.42 21.80 -6.75
N ILE A 100 -1.59 21.17 -6.99
CA ILE A 100 -1.72 19.87 -7.67
C ILE A 100 -2.55 20.05 -8.93
N ILE A 101 -2.04 19.63 -10.06
CA ILE A 101 -2.83 19.50 -11.28
C ILE A 101 -3.25 18.03 -11.46
N PHE A 102 -4.56 17.81 -11.52
CA PHE A 102 -5.17 16.50 -11.70
C PHE A 102 -5.46 16.18 -13.16
N ASN A 103 -5.76 14.92 -13.47
CA ASN A 103 -6.06 14.40 -14.80
C ASN A 103 -4.94 14.70 -15.82
N ASN A 104 -3.70 14.77 -15.35
CA ASN A 104 -2.53 15.00 -16.16
C ASN A 104 -1.50 13.90 -15.92
N ARG A 105 -1.25 13.09 -16.92
CA ARG A 105 -0.19 12.08 -16.88
C ARG A 105 1.08 12.65 -17.47
N VAL A 106 2.19 12.52 -16.76
CA VAL A 106 3.51 12.82 -17.32
C VAL A 106 3.90 11.72 -18.31
N ASN A 107 4.16 12.10 -19.54
CA ASN A 107 4.57 11.19 -20.60
C ASN A 107 6.07 11.15 -20.77
N SER A 108 6.75 12.27 -20.53
CA SER A 108 8.20 12.35 -20.66
C SER A 108 8.79 13.43 -19.76
N ALA A 109 10.00 13.20 -19.33
CA ALA A 109 10.82 14.17 -18.64
C ALA A 109 12.24 14.05 -19.17
N PHE A 110 12.79 15.16 -19.67
CA PHE A 110 14.14 15.25 -20.22
C PHE A 110 14.91 16.34 -19.49
N TYR A 111 16.12 16.04 -19.09
CA TYR A 111 17.05 17.05 -18.57
C TYR A 111 17.68 17.79 -19.75
N LEU A 112 17.76 19.10 -19.65
CA LEU A 112 18.33 20.00 -20.63
C LEU A 112 19.62 20.53 -20.05
N ASP A 113 20.75 19.93 -20.40
CA ASP A 113 22.07 20.21 -19.83
C ASP A 113 22.46 21.69 -19.99
N GLU A 114 22.26 22.26 -21.17
CA GLU A 114 22.57 23.67 -21.45
C GLU A 114 21.80 24.67 -20.57
N LYS A 115 20.62 24.27 -20.05
CA LYS A 115 19.72 25.12 -19.25
C LYS A 115 19.69 24.75 -17.78
N ASN A 116 20.31 23.63 -17.42
CA ASN A 116 20.23 23.02 -16.09
C ASN A 116 18.78 22.87 -15.58
N LEU A 117 17.88 22.40 -16.45
CA LEU A 117 16.44 22.30 -16.19
C LEU A 117 15.87 20.98 -16.71
N TRP A 118 14.90 20.46 -15.98
CA TRP A 118 14.02 19.41 -16.47
C TRP A 118 12.90 20.00 -17.33
N ARG A 119 12.67 19.41 -18.50
CA ARG A 119 11.49 19.65 -19.32
C ARG A 119 10.52 18.51 -19.15
N VAL A 120 9.33 18.75 -18.57
CA VAL A 120 8.29 17.76 -18.26
C VAL A 120 7.11 17.98 -19.20
N LYS A 121 6.71 16.93 -19.93
CA LYS A 121 5.54 16.95 -20.82
C LYS A 121 4.45 16.02 -20.35
N THR A 122 3.19 16.44 -20.49
CA THR A 122 2.03 15.67 -20.10
C THR A 122 1.19 15.22 -21.31
N ASN A 123 0.30 14.25 -21.09
CA ASN A 123 -0.68 13.78 -22.08
C ASN A 123 -1.72 14.84 -22.49
N LYS A 124 -1.73 16.01 -21.86
CA LYS A 124 -2.56 17.16 -22.22
C LYS A 124 -1.78 18.22 -22.99
N ASN A 125 -0.67 17.84 -23.59
CA ASN A 125 0.25 18.71 -24.33
C ASN A 125 0.78 19.91 -23.52
N LYS A 126 0.75 19.83 -22.19
CA LYS A 126 1.34 20.85 -21.32
C LYS A 126 2.81 20.59 -21.15
N THR A 127 3.61 21.66 -21.19
CA THR A 127 5.06 21.62 -20.95
C THR A 127 5.40 22.48 -19.76
N PHE A 128 6.15 21.91 -18.83
CA PHE A 128 6.64 22.54 -17.60
C PHE A 128 8.16 22.41 -17.53
N TYR A 129 8.79 23.31 -16.81
CA TYR A 129 10.23 23.32 -16.55
C TYR A 129 10.47 23.43 -15.07
N CYS A 130 11.47 22.72 -14.55
CA CYS A 130 11.89 22.83 -13.15
C CYS A 130 13.37 22.53 -12.95
N LYS A 131 13.93 23.02 -11.83
CA LYS A 131 15.27 22.65 -11.39
C LYS A 131 15.30 21.24 -10.80
N TYR A 132 14.30 20.90 -9.99
CA TYR A 132 14.23 19.63 -9.29
C TYR A 132 13.02 18.83 -9.77
N LEU A 133 13.28 17.60 -10.26
CA LEU A 133 12.23 16.65 -10.61
C LEU A 133 12.19 15.54 -9.57
N ILE A 134 11.05 15.36 -8.91
CA ILE A 134 10.85 14.35 -7.87
C ILE A 134 9.88 13.28 -8.36
N SER A 135 10.36 12.06 -8.49
CA SER A 135 9.53 10.92 -8.88
C SER A 135 8.84 10.31 -7.66
N ALA A 136 7.53 10.54 -7.54
CA ALA A 136 6.66 9.95 -6.52
C ALA A 136 5.60 9.03 -7.14
N VAL A 137 5.93 8.37 -8.24
CA VAL A 137 5.03 7.56 -9.08
C VAL A 137 4.52 6.28 -8.40
N GLY A 138 5.16 5.86 -7.31
CA GLY A 138 4.83 4.63 -6.60
C GLY A 138 5.39 3.37 -7.28
N SER A 139 5.53 2.29 -6.52
CA SER A 139 6.07 1.01 -6.99
C SER A 139 5.03 0.10 -7.65
N LEU A 140 3.74 0.37 -7.48
CA LEU A 140 2.61 -0.45 -7.96
C LEU A 140 1.70 0.32 -8.92
N SER A 141 2.18 1.36 -9.58
CA SER A 141 1.36 2.26 -10.41
C SER A 141 1.03 1.68 -11.79
N THR A 142 1.84 0.74 -12.29
CA THR A 142 1.60 0.06 -13.57
C THR A 142 0.98 -1.30 -13.37
N THR A 143 -0.03 -1.62 -14.18
CA THR A 143 -0.65 -2.94 -14.18
C THR A 143 0.10 -3.86 -15.15
N ASN A 144 0.42 -5.05 -14.70
CA ASN A 144 0.95 -6.09 -15.56
C ASN A 144 -0.14 -7.12 -15.85
N VAL A 145 -0.72 -7.04 -17.04
CA VAL A 145 -1.69 -8.04 -17.52
C VAL A 145 -0.90 -9.18 -18.14
N PRO A 146 -1.00 -10.42 -17.63
CA PRO A 146 -0.26 -11.54 -18.19
C PRO A 146 -0.68 -11.81 -19.63
N ASN A 147 0.28 -12.20 -20.47
CA ASN A 147 0.00 -12.59 -21.85
C ASN A 147 -0.64 -13.98 -21.90
N ILE A 148 -1.97 -14.02 -21.77
CA ILE A 148 -2.76 -15.26 -21.81
C ILE A 148 -3.33 -15.39 -23.22
N ARG A 149 -3.00 -16.52 -23.87
CA ARG A 149 -3.54 -16.84 -25.20
C ARG A 149 -5.08 -16.86 -25.14
N GLY A 150 -5.73 -16.13 -26.04
CA GLY A 150 -7.17 -16.04 -26.10
C GLY A 150 -7.86 -15.06 -25.16
N LEU A 151 -7.12 -14.30 -24.34
CA LEU A 151 -7.72 -13.31 -23.42
C LEU A 151 -8.63 -12.31 -24.15
N LYS A 152 -8.23 -11.88 -25.36
CA LYS A 152 -9.02 -10.95 -26.19
C LYS A 152 -10.33 -11.58 -26.71
N ASN A 153 -10.41 -12.91 -26.78
CA ASN A 153 -11.58 -13.65 -27.27
C ASN A 153 -12.52 -14.06 -26.12
N PHE A 154 -12.13 -13.79 -24.87
CA PHE A 154 -12.96 -14.12 -23.71
C PHE A 154 -14.24 -13.29 -23.74
N LYS A 155 -15.38 -13.96 -23.72
CA LYS A 155 -16.71 -13.32 -23.83
C LYS A 155 -17.23 -12.75 -22.51
N GLY A 156 -16.66 -13.17 -21.38
CA GLY A 156 -17.00 -12.66 -20.05
C GLY A 156 -16.29 -11.33 -19.73
N GLY A 157 -16.71 -10.69 -18.66
CA GLY A 157 -15.99 -9.53 -18.13
C GLY A 157 -14.70 -9.95 -17.43
N TRP A 158 -13.60 -9.27 -17.71
CA TRP A 158 -12.36 -9.43 -16.95
C TRP A 158 -11.89 -8.13 -16.34
N TYR A 159 -11.26 -8.21 -15.17
CA TYR A 159 -10.89 -7.06 -14.37
C TYR A 159 -9.53 -7.26 -13.74
N HIS A 160 -8.71 -6.21 -13.72
CA HIS A 160 -7.42 -6.21 -13.03
C HIS A 160 -7.52 -5.43 -11.72
N THR A 161 -7.04 -6.00 -10.61
CA THR A 161 -7.14 -5.38 -9.28
C THR A 161 -6.50 -3.99 -9.22
N GLY A 162 -5.37 -3.78 -9.91
CA GLY A 162 -4.67 -2.49 -9.99
C GLY A 162 -5.36 -1.43 -10.87
N ARG A 163 -6.40 -1.79 -11.64
CA ARG A 163 -7.19 -0.90 -12.52
C ARG A 163 -8.68 -1.21 -12.39
N TRP A 164 -9.16 -1.25 -11.16
CA TRP A 164 -10.55 -1.58 -10.90
C TRP A 164 -11.48 -0.49 -11.45
N PRO A 165 -12.55 -0.86 -12.19
CA PRO A 165 -13.47 0.11 -12.76
C PRO A 165 -14.16 0.98 -11.71
N ASN A 166 -14.52 2.21 -12.10
CA ASN A 166 -15.27 3.12 -11.23
C ASN A 166 -16.76 2.73 -11.09
N LYS A 167 -17.28 1.93 -12.02
CA LYS A 167 -18.66 1.43 -11.96
C LYS A 167 -18.77 0.27 -10.97
N LYS A 168 -19.93 0.14 -10.32
CA LYS A 168 -20.26 -1.01 -9.49
C LYS A 168 -20.33 -2.27 -10.35
N ILE A 169 -19.57 -3.31 -9.98
CA ILE A 169 -19.60 -4.62 -10.63
C ILE A 169 -20.31 -5.57 -9.69
N SER A 170 -21.27 -6.34 -10.23
CA SER A 170 -21.92 -7.42 -9.52
C SER A 170 -21.40 -8.75 -10.04
N PHE A 171 -20.97 -9.62 -9.13
CA PHE A 171 -20.58 -11.00 -9.39
C PHE A 171 -21.62 -12.01 -8.90
N LYS A 172 -22.78 -11.50 -8.45
CA LYS A 172 -23.85 -12.35 -7.89
C LYS A 172 -24.24 -13.44 -8.91
N ASN A 173 -24.25 -14.68 -8.44
CA ASN A 173 -24.59 -15.87 -9.23
C ASN A 173 -23.72 -16.12 -10.48
N GLN A 174 -22.57 -15.46 -10.61
CA GLN A 174 -21.65 -15.71 -11.72
C GLN A 174 -20.62 -16.79 -11.35
N LYS A 175 -20.11 -17.51 -12.35
CA LYS A 175 -18.91 -18.33 -12.24
C LYS A 175 -17.70 -17.41 -12.42
N VAL A 176 -16.84 -17.35 -11.43
CA VAL A 176 -15.69 -16.42 -11.42
C VAL A 176 -14.39 -17.21 -11.36
N ALA A 177 -13.45 -16.84 -12.22
CA ALA A 177 -12.07 -17.32 -12.22
C ALA A 177 -11.17 -16.23 -11.66
N GLN A 178 -10.40 -16.54 -10.63
CA GLN A 178 -9.39 -15.66 -10.08
C GLN A 178 -8.00 -16.17 -10.46
N ILE A 179 -7.18 -15.33 -11.08
CA ILE A 179 -5.80 -15.66 -11.43
C ILE A 179 -4.87 -14.99 -10.43
N GLY A 180 -4.15 -15.80 -9.67
CA GLY A 180 -3.17 -15.36 -8.68
C GLY A 180 -3.68 -15.31 -7.24
N THR A 181 -2.75 -15.57 -6.32
CA THR A 181 -2.96 -15.63 -4.86
C THR A 181 -1.99 -14.74 -4.09
N GLY A 182 -1.49 -13.67 -4.72
CA GLY A 182 -0.74 -12.62 -4.03
C GLY A 182 -1.63 -11.79 -3.09
N SER A 183 -1.10 -10.72 -2.50
CA SER A 183 -1.82 -9.88 -1.52
C SER A 183 -3.20 -9.43 -1.98
N SER A 184 -3.36 -9.00 -3.23
CA SER A 184 -4.68 -8.63 -3.77
C SER A 184 -5.60 -9.83 -3.93
N GLY A 185 -5.07 -10.99 -4.37
CA GLY A 185 -5.82 -12.21 -4.57
C GLY A 185 -6.42 -12.75 -3.28
N ILE A 186 -5.65 -12.80 -2.20
CA ILE A 186 -6.13 -13.27 -0.88
C ILE A 186 -7.12 -12.30 -0.23
N GLN A 187 -7.10 -11.02 -0.60
CA GLN A 187 -8.06 -10.04 -0.10
C GLN A 187 -9.40 -10.08 -0.85
N ILE A 188 -9.39 -10.31 -2.16
CA ILE A 188 -10.60 -10.31 -2.98
C ILE A 188 -11.35 -11.64 -2.90
N ALA A 189 -10.66 -12.79 -2.84
CA ALA A 189 -11.26 -14.12 -2.85
C ALA A 189 -12.36 -14.30 -1.79
N PRO A 190 -12.16 -13.99 -0.49
CA PRO A 190 -13.19 -14.19 0.54
C PRO A 190 -14.39 -13.25 0.37
N VAL A 191 -14.22 -12.13 -0.34
CA VAL A 191 -15.32 -11.21 -0.64
C VAL A 191 -16.16 -11.74 -1.80
N LEU A 192 -15.52 -12.23 -2.87
CA LEU A 192 -16.21 -12.83 -4.02
C LEU A 192 -16.95 -14.11 -3.63
N ALA A 193 -16.32 -15.00 -2.87
CA ALA A 193 -16.88 -16.28 -2.46
C ALA A 193 -18.26 -16.17 -1.80
N LYS A 194 -18.58 -15.03 -1.19
CA LYS A 194 -19.87 -14.78 -0.53
C LYS A 194 -21.06 -14.60 -1.48
N SER A 195 -20.80 -14.29 -2.76
CA SER A 195 -21.87 -13.87 -3.67
C SER A 195 -21.86 -14.55 -5.03
N VAL A 196 -20.74 -15.16 -5.42
CA VAL A 196 -20.60 -15.85 -6.71
C VAL A 196 -21.26 -17.24 -6.67
N LYS A 197 -21.64 -17.77 -7.83
CA LYS A 197 -22.10 -19.15 -7.96
C LYS A 197 -20.97 -20.15 -7.70
N SER A 198 -19.78 -19.84 -8.22
CA SER A 198 -18.55 -20.60 -7.98
C SER A 198 -17.34 -19.70 -8.15
N LEU A 199 -16.29 -19.95 -7.35
CA LEU A 199 -15.01 -19.29 -7.45
C LEU A 199 -13.92 -20.33 -7.71
N THR A 200 -13.27 -20.24 -8.87
CA THR A 200 -12.10 -21.05 -9.19
C THR A 200 -10.85 -20.18 -9.08
N VAL A 201 -9.88 -20.60 -8.27
CA VAL A 201 -8.64 -19.87 -8.04
C VAL A 201 -7.49 -20.59 -8.74
N PHE A 202 -6.82 -19.89 -9.65
CA PHE A 202 -5.64 -20.38 -10.36
C PHE A 202 -4.39 -19.87 -9.69
N GLN A 203 -3.58 -20.78 -9.15
CA GLN A 203 -2.32 -20.48 -8.47
C GLN A 203 -1.15 -21.17 -9.18
N ARG A 204 -0.16 -20.41 -9.58
CA ARG A 204 1.08 -20.95 -10.12
C ARG A 204 2.09 -21.29 -9.01
N THR A 205 2.32 -20.34 -8.13
CA THR A 205 3.26 -20.46 -7.02
C THR A 205 2.51 -20.28 -5.71
N PRO A 206 2.64 -21.19 -4.75
CA PRO A 206 2.00 -21.06 -3.44
C PRO A 206 2.45 -19.80 -2.71
N ASN A 207 1.48 -19.09 -2.15
CA ASN A 207 1.73 -17.98 -1.22
C ASN A 207 1.20 -18.39 0.15
N TYR A 208 2.10 -18.55 1.10
CA TYR A 208 1.75 -18.86 2.47
C TYR A 208 1.16 -17.60 3.14
N SER A 209 -0.01 -17.74 3.71
CA SER A 209 -0.73 -16.65 4.36
C SER A 209 -0.91 -16.93 5.83
N VAL A 210 -0.81 -15.89 6.65
CA VAL A 210 -1.09 -15.95 8.08
C VAL A 210 -2.31 -15.10 8.40
N PRO A 211 -3.07 -15.41 9.45
CA PRO A 211 -4.21 -14.61 9.87
C PRO A 211 -3.78 -13.17 10.13
N ALA A 212 -4.47 -12.20 9.52
CA ALA A 212 -4.24 -10.79 9.81
C ALA A 212 -4.67 -10.42 11.25
N ARG A 213 -5.62 -11.16 11.83
CA ARG A 213 -6.23 -10.84 13.13
C ARG A 213 -6.72 -9.40 13.15
N ASN A 214 -7.37 -8.98 12.06
CA ASN A 214 -7.93 -7.64 11.97
C ASN A 214 -9.06 -7.47 12.99
N LYS A 215 -9.10 -6.31 13.63
CA LYS A 215 -10.10 -5.95 14.63
C LYS A 215 -10.37 -4.46 14.63
N LYS A 216 -11.54 -4.08 15.12
CA LYS A 216 -11.83 -2.67 15.43
C LYS A 216 -10.90 -2.18 16.52
N LEU A 217 -10.46 -0.94 16.41
CA LEU A 217 -9.62 -0.31 17.43
C LEU A 217 -10.49 0.19 18.58
N THR A 218 -10.08 -0.10 19.81
CA THR A 218 -10.74 0.41 21.01
C THR A 218 -10.33 1.85 21.30
N LYS A 219 -11.17 2.60 22.02
CA LYS A 219 -10.86 3.96 22.47
C LYS A 219 -9.55 3.99 23.27
N THR A 220 -9.33 3.00 24.13
CA THR A 220 -8.10 2.84 24.92
C THR A 220 -6.87 2.65 24.03
N PHE A 221 -6.95 1.78 22.99
CA PHE A 221 -5.86 1.59 22.06
C PHE A 221 -5.50 2.89 21.35
N ILE A 222 -6.53 3.60 20.82
CA ILE A 222 -6.33 4.89 20.11
C ILE A 222 -5.67 5.91 21.03
N LYS A 223 -6.16 6.05 22.29
CA LYS A 223 -5.56 6.96 23.28
C LYS A 223 -4.09 6.61 23.53
N ASN A 224 -3.81 5.35 23.85
CA ASN A 224 -2.43 4.89 24.11
C ASN A 224 -1.49 5.13 22.93
N THR A 225 -2.00 5.00 21.70
CA THR A 225 -1.22 5.23 20.49
C THR A 225 -0.89 6.71 20.33
N ILE A 226 -1.84 7.59 20.64
CA ILE A 226 -1.66 9.05 20.62
C ILE A 226 -0.66 9.48 21.70
N ASP A 227 -0.78 8.95 22.91
CA ASP A 227 0.11 9.28 24.03
C ASP A 227 1.56 8.83 23.73
N LYS A 228 1.72 7.73 23.00
CA LYS A 228 3.00 7.17 22.59
C LYS A 228 3.54 7.72 21.25
N TYR A 229 2.98 8.81 20.71
CA TYR A 229 3.36 9.35 19.39
C TYR A 229 4.88 9.48 19.19
N ASN A 230 5.59 10.13 20.11
CA ASN A 230 7.04 10.32 19.98
C ASN A 230 7.80 8.99 19.99
N HIS A 231 7.38 8.05 20.82
CA HIS A 231 7.95 6.70 20.85
C HIS A 231 7.74 5.98 19.51
N ILE A 232 6.51 6.00 18.98
CA ILE A 232 6.18 5.38 17.68
C ILE A 232 6.98 6.04 16.56
N LYS A 233 7.00 7.37 16.49
CA LYS A 233 7.79 8.12 15.49
C LYS A 233 9.26 7.72 15.49
N ASN A 234 9.87 7.61 16.68
CA ASN A 234 11.27 7.21 16.83
C ASN A 234 11.49 5.73 16.49
N LEU A 235 10.56 4.85 16.86
CA LEU A 235 10.62 3.43 16.53
C LEU A 235 10.57 3.23 15.00
N LEU A 236 9.67 3.91 14.29
CA LEU A 236 9.55 3.81 12.84
C LEU A 236 10.83 4.27 12.12
N LYS A 237 11.53 5.28 12.63
CA LYS A 237 12.82 5.73 12.09
C LYS A 237 13.95 4.70 12.28
N LYS A 238 13.88 3.91 13.35
CA LYS A 238 14.92 2.93 13.73
C LYS A 238 14.67 1.52 13.21
N THR A 239 13.47 1.24 12.68
CA THR A 239 13.10 -0.10 12.20
C THR A 239 13.18 -0.19 10.68
N PRO A 240 13.66 -1.32 10.13
CA PRO A 240 13.71 -1.53 8.68
C PRO A 240 12.35 -1.33 8.03
N GLY A 241 12.28 -0.52 6.98
CA GLY A 241 11.04 -0.22 6.27
C GLY A 241 9.95 0.47 7.10
N GLY A 242 10.27 0.99 8.29
CA GLY A 242 9.32 1.69 9.15
C GLY A 242 8.18 0.80 9.67
N HIS A 243 8.41 -0.50 9.87
CA HIS A 243 7.35 -1.45 10.24
C HIS A 243 6.97 -1.45 11.73
N GLY A 244 7.66 -0.73 12.58
CA GLY A 244 7.36 -0.68 14.03
C GLY A 244 7.74 -1.96 14.79
N PHE A 245 8.47 -2.89 14.18
CA PHE A 245 9.02 -4.09 14.80
C PHE A 245 10.41 -4.43 14.23
N HIS A 246 11.21 -5.12 15.04
CA HIS A 246 12.53 -5.59 14.63
C HIS A 246 12.45 -7.01 14.10
N PHE A 247 13.27 -7.31 13.09
CA PHE A 247 13.46 -8.68 12.61
C PHE A 247 14.39 -9.42 13.55
N SER A 248 14.05 -10.67 13.85
CA SER A 248 14.95 -11.58 14.54
C SER A 248 16.26 -11.73 13.77
N LYS A 249 17.37 -11.74 14.48
CA LYS A 249 18.68 -12.07 13.92
C LYS A 249 18.94 -13.61 13.92
N LYS A 250 18.12 -14.36 14.66
CA LYS A 250 18.27 -15.82 14.84
C LYS A 250 17.51 -16.58 13.77
N SER A 251 18.14 -17.64 13.25
CA SER A 251 17.53 -18.60 12.34
C SER A 251 16.51 -19.48 13.07
N ILE A 252 15.50 -19.97 12.37
CA ILE A 252 14.56 -20.97 12.92
C ILE A 252 15.28 -22.24 13.34
N PHE A 253 16.40 -22.58 12.70
CA PHE A 253 17.19 -23.78 12.96
C PHE A 253 18.06 -23.70 14.23
N GLU A 254 18.21 -22.51 14.82
CA GLU A 254 18.93 -22.32 16.10
C GLU A 254 18.09 -22.71 17.33
N PHE A 255 16.85 -23.11 17.13
CA PHE A 255 15.93 -23.43 18.24
C PHE A 255 15.48 -24.89 18.17
N THR A 256 15.20 -25.47 19.34
CA THR A 256 14.52 -26.77 19.43
C THR A 256 13.10 -26.68 18.87
N GLU A 257 12.54 -27.79 18.46
CA GLU A 257 11.20 -27.86 17.89
C GLU A 257 10.14 -27.27 18.81
N SER A 258 10.14 -27.63 20.07
CA SER A 258 9.21 -27.09 21.09
C SER A 258 9.30 -25.56 21.21
N LYS A 259 10.53 -25.03 21.18
CA LYS A 259 10.73 -23.57 21.28
C LYS A 259 10.29 -22.84 19.99
N ARG A 260 10.55 -23.43 18.82
CA ARG A 260 10.07 -22.93 17.52
C ARG A 260 8.54 -22.83 17.53
N LEU A 261 7.87 -23.91 17.94
CA LEU A 261 6.42 -23.98 17.97
C LEU A 261 5.83 -22.88 18.88
N LYS A 262 6.33 -22.71 20.08
CA LYS A 262 5.88 -21.64 20.99
C LYS A 262 6.01 -20.23 20.41
N ILE A 263 7.13 -19.95 19.70
CA ILE A 263 7.37 -18.65 19.06
C ILE A 263 6.36 -18.46 17.91
N LEU A 264 6.17 -19.48 17.08
CA LEU A 264 5.26 -19.43 15.93
C LEU A 264 3.79 -19.31 16.36
N GLU A 265 3.37 -20.05 17.38
CA GLU A 265 2.00 -19.96 17.94
C GLU A 265 1.72 -18.56 18.50
N LYS A 266 2.64 -18.00 19.27
CA LYS A 266 2.51 -16.62 19.74
C LYS A 266 2.38 -15.62 18.60
N ALA A 267 3.19 -15.78 17.57
CA ALA A 267 3.15 -14.91 16.39
C ALA A 267 1.85 -15.12 15.58
N TRP A 268 1.35 -16.35 15.48
CA TRP A 268 0.09 -16.70 14.82
C TRP A 268 -1.12 -16.08 15.54
N LEU A 269 -1.12 -16.08 16.87
CA LEU A 269 -2.15 -15.43 17.66
C LEU A 269 -2.15 -13.91 17.47
N ASN A 270 -0.98 -13.30 17.36
CA ASN A 270 -0.86 -11.88 17.07
C ASN A 270 -1.24 -11.51 15.63
N GLY A 271 -0.92 -12.40 14.69
CA GLY A 271 -1.18 -12.24 13.26
C GLY A 271 -0.44 -11.08 12.60
N GLY A 272 -0.65 -10.94 11.29
CA GLY A 272 -0.15 -9.83 10.52
C GLY A 272 1.33 -9.89 10.16
N LEU A 273 1.89 -8.80 9.66
CA LEU A 273 3.25 -8.74 9.08
C LEU A 273 4.37 -9.10 10.05
N SER A 274 4.19 -8.85 11.35
CA SER A 274 5.20 -9.18 12.36
C SER A 274 5.53 -10.67 12.44
N PHE A 275 4.64 -11.53 11.94
CA PHE A 275 4.88 -12.98 11.87
C PHE A 275 6.16 -13.31 11.10
N ARG A 276 6.41 -12.64 9.98
CA ARG A 276 7.62 -12.87 9.15
C ARG A 276 8.93 -12.50 9.84
N ALA A 277 8.85 -11.76 10.94
CA ALA A 277 10.01 -11.26 11.68
C ALA A 277 10.43 -12.18 12.83
N CYS A 278 9.73 -13.30 13.06
CA CYS A 278 10.03 -14.25 14.14
C CYS A 278 11.41 -14.88 14.02
N PHE A 279 11.86 -15.13 12.78
CA PHE A 279 13.17 -15.70 12.50
C PHE A 279 13.80 -15.01 11.30
N SER A 280 15.13 -15.00 11.20
CA SER A 280 15.89 -14.31 10.15
C SER A 280 15.69 -14.91 8.76
N ASP A 281 15.28 -16.15 8.67
CA ASP A 281 15.19 -16.96 7.44
C ASP A 281 13.75 -17.37 7.06
N THR A 282 12.73 -16.97 7.83
CA THR A 282 11.33 -17.34 7.58
C THR A 282 10.87 -17.05 6.15
N THR A 283 11.37 -15.99 5.53
CA THR A 283 10.99 -15.59 4.16
C THR A 283 12.08 -15.87 3.12
N LYS A 284 13.24 -16.40 3.53
CA LYS A 284 14.41 -16.53 2.67
C LYS A 284 14.74 -17.97 2.28
N LYS A 285 14.38 -18.95 3.12
CA LYS A 285 14.71 -20.36 2.91
C LYS A 285 13.45 -21.20 2.75
N ILE A 286 13.41 -22.04 1.72
CA ILE A 286 12.29 -22.97 1.46
C ILE A 286 12.09 -23.93 2.64
N SER A 287 13.17 -24.42 3.24
CA SER A 287 13.12 -25.32 4.41
C SER A 287 12.49 -24.65 5.63
N ALA A 288 12.82 -23.37 5.89
CA ALA A 288 12.18 -22.60 6.95
C ALA A 288 10.69 -22.35 6.67
N ASN A 289 10.33 -22.07 5.42
CA ASN A 289 8.94 -21.91 5.01
C ASN A 289 8.13 -23.21 5.19
N LYS A 290 8.70 -24.38 4.93
CA LYS A 290 8.03 -25.67 5.17
C LYS A 290 7.70 -25.89 6.65
N ILE A 291 8.62 -25.55 7.57
CA ILE A 291 8.35 -25.63 9.01
C ILE A 291 7.18 -24.70 9.40
N VAL A 292 7.17 -23.49 8.87
CA VAL A 292 6.10 -22.51 9.15
C VAL A 292 4.77 -22.95 8.54
N SER A 293 4.78 -23.57 7.34
CA SER A 293 3.54 -24.04 6.69
C SER A 293 2.86 -25.17 7.47
N ASN A 294 3.63 -26.01 8.14
CA ASN A 294 3.09 -27.09 8.98
C ASN A 294 2.25 -26.52 10.13
N LEU A 295 2.59 -25.34 10.66
CA LEU A 295 1.78 -24.68 11.69
C LEU A 295 0.38 -24.34 11.16
N SER A 296 0.26 -23.92 9.90
CA SER A 296 -1.04 -23.59 9.31
C SER A 296 -1.95 -24.82 9.17
N LEU A 297 -1.36 -26.00 8.99
CA LEU A 297 -2.11 -27.27 8.94
C LEU A 297 -2.65 -27.68 10.32
N ILE A 298 -1.95 -27.34 11.39
CA ILE A 298 -2.38 -27.65 12.76
C ILE A 298 -3.59 -26.78 13.18
N HIS A 299 -3.73 -25.59 12.60
CA HIS A 299 -4.77 -24.63 12.97
C HIS A 299 -5.95 -24.55 11.98
N ILE A 300 -5.97 -25.39 10.95
CA ILE A 300 -7.11 -25.58 10.07
C ILE A 300 -8.05 -26.62 10.67
#